data_32b90d785f1191e738eee0299bca1e29
#
_entry.id   32b90d785f1191e738eee0299bca1e29
#
_cell.length_a   1.000
_cell.length_b   1.000
_cell.length_c   1.000
_cell.angle_alpha   90.00
_cell.angle_beta   90.00
_cell.angle_gamma   90.00
#
_symmetry.space_group_name_H-M   'P 1'
#
loop_
_entity.id
_entity.type
_entity.pdbx_description
1 polymer ?
#
loop_
_entity_poly.entity_id
_entity_poly.type
_entity_poly.pdbx_seq_one_letter_code
_entity_poly.pdbx_strand_id
1 'polypeptide(L)'
;RAEQDSIDQAIAKLQEAVSNLTFTPEAQKEEDAKREVEKLAKNKVISIDAGRKYFTLDQLKRIVDKASELGYSDLHLLLGNDGLRFLLDDMTITANGKTYASDDVKNAIIEGTKSYYDDPNGTTLNQAEITELIQYAKDKGIGIIPAINSPGHMDAMLVAMEKLGIANPQANFDKVSKTTMDLENEEAMNFTKALIGKYMDFFAGKTKIFN
;
A
#
# COMPACT_ATOMS: atom_id res chain seq x y z
N ARG A 1 -8.82 35.33 57.10
CA ARG A 1 -9.49 35.84 55.88
C ARG A 1 -8.52 36.69 55.04
N ALA A 2 -7.91 37.74 55.60
CA ALA A 2 -7.00 38.63 54.86
C ALA A 2 -5.77 37.88 54.26
N GLU A 3 -5.28 36.86 54.94
CA GLU A 3 -4.14 36.02 54.45
C GLU A 3 -4.55 35.12 53.31
N GLN A 4 -5.75 34.53 53.31
CA GLN A 4 -6.29 33.72 52.23
C GLN A 4 -6.56 34.58 50.99
N ASP A 5 -7.14 35.76 51.15
CA ASP A 5 -7.40 36.69 50.05
C ASP A 5 -6.10 37.12 49.35
N SER A 6 -5.00 37.28 50.12
CA SER A 6 -3.67 37.60 49.60
C SER A 6 -3.07 36.42 48.79
N ILE A 7 -3.28 35.19 49.25
CA ILE A 7 -2.83 33.98 48.54
C ILE A 7 -3.63 33.81 47.24
N ASP A 8 -4.94 33.99 47.28
CA ASP A 8 -5.81 33.86 46.11
C ASP A 8 -5.47 34.90 45.03
N GLN A 9 -5.16 36.15 45.45
CA GLN A 9 -4.69 37.20 44.55
C GLN A 9 -3.31 36.87 43.93
N ALA A 10 -2.41 36.28 44.69
CA ALA A 10 -1.11 35.85 44.17
C ALA A 10 -1.24 34.72 43.16
N ILE A 11 -2.13 33.76 43.41
CA ILE A 11 -2.45 32.65 42.49
C ILE A 11 -3.04 33.19 41.16
N ALA A 12 -4.01 34.13 41.26
CA ALA A 12 -4.63 34.75 40.11
C ALA A 12 -3.58 35.49 39.22
N LYS A 13 -2.68 36.27 39.86
CA LYS A 13 -1.60 36.94 39.12
C LYS A 13 -0.62 35.96 38.46
N LEU A 14 -0.31 34.87 39.12
CA LEU A 14 0.55 33.82 38.56
C LEU A 14 -0.13 33.14 37.39
N GLN A 15 -1.41 32.83 37.47
CA GLN A 15 -2.19 32.25 36.38
C GLN A 15 -2.27 33.20 35.17
N GLU A 16 -2.49 34.49 35.40
CA GLU A 16 -2.49 35.52 34.40
C GLU A 16 -1.10 35.64 33.71
N ALA A 17 -0.02 35.66 34.49
CA ALA A 17 1.35 35.70 33.95
C ALA A 17 1.68 34.47 33.12
N VAL A 18 1.28 33.29 33.57
CA VAL A 18 1.47 32.03 32.81
C VAL A 18 0.65 32.05 31.53
N SER A 19 -0.59 32.51 31.53
CA SER A 19 -1.45 32.60 30.35
C SER A 19 -0.94 33.59 29.29
N ASN A 20 -0.14 34.59 29.72
CA ASN A 20 0.48 35.58 28.83
C ASN A 20 1.89 35.21 28.36
N LEU A 21 2.41 34.01 28.79
CA LEU A 21 3.68 33.52 28.26
C LEU A 21 3.53 33.12 26.78
N THR A 22 4.28 33.77 25.93
CA THR A 22 4.43 33.40 24.53
C THR A 22 5.82 32.86 24.31
N PHE A 23 5.92 31.84 23.46
CA PHE A 23 7.23 31.32 23.03
C PHE A 23 7.99 32.42 22.28
N THR A 24 9.31 32.50 22.48
CA THR A 24 10.16 33.23 21.54
C THR A 24 10.04 32.56 20.15
N PRO A 25 10.33 33.29 19.05
CA PRO A 25 10.27 32.71 17.69
C PRO A 25 11.09 31.42 17.55
N GLU A 26 12.25 31.36 18.23
CA GLU A 26 13.10 30.17 18.25
C GLU A 26 12.46 29.02 19.05
N ALA A 27 11.91 29.27 20.21
CA ALA A 27 11.24 28.28 21.04
C ALA A 27 9.94 27.77 20.36
N GLN A 28 9.22 28.66 19.68
CA GLN A 28 8.05 28.26 18.88
C GLN A 28 8.44 27.32 17.74
N LYS A 29 9.52 27.64 17.03
CA LYS A 29 10.03 26.81 15.95
C LYS A 29 10.48 25.42 16.45
N GLU A 30 11.10 25.36 17.61
CA GLU A 30 11.49 24.09 18.24
C GLU A 30 10.27 23.27 18.67
N GLU A 31 9.26 23.90 19.26
CA GLU A 31 8.02 23.24 19.66
C GLU A 31 7.21 22.74 18.45
N ASP A 32 7.14 23.54 17.38
CA ASP A 32 6.49 23.13 16.14
C ASP A 32 7.23 21.96 15.46
N ALA A 33 8.56 21.96 15.52
CA ALA A 33 9.36 20.83 15.04
C ALA A 33 9.12 19.56 15.88
N LYS A 34 9.04 19.68 17.22
CA LYS A 34 8.69 18.55 18.10
C LYS A 34 7.31 18.00 17.80
N ARG A 35 6.30 18.85 17.63
CA ARG A 35 4.94 18.44 17.25
C ARG A 35 4.89 17.74 15.91
N GLU A 36 5.67 18.22 14.93
CA GLU A 36 5.75 17.56 13.61
C GLU A 36 6.42 16.18 13.71
N VAL A 37 7.51 16.05 14.47
CA VAL A 37 8.15 14.76 14.77
C VAL A 37 7.20 13.81 15.49
N GLU A 38 6.45 14.27 16.51
CA GLU A 38 5.45 13.45 17.19
C GLU A 38 4.32 13.00 16.26
N LYS A 39 3.87 13.89 15.36
CA LYS A 39 2.86 13.56 14.35
C LYS A 39 3.37 12.51 13.36
N LEU A 40 4.61 12.64 12.88
CA LEU A 40 5.28 11.66 12.04
C LEU A 40 5.52 10.34 12.78
N ALA A 41 5.87 10.39 14.06
CA ALA A 41 6.09 9.20 14.89
C ALA A 41 4.80 8.40 15.17
N LYS A 42 3.62 8.99 15.00
CA LYS A 42 2.33 8.30 15.12
C LYS A 42 2.00 7.43 13.90
N ASN A 43 2.57 7.75 12.75
CA ASN A 43 2.37 7.01 11.50
C ASN A 43 3.53 6.03 11.29
N LYS A 44 3.48 4.89 11.98
CA LYS A 44 4.46 3.82 11.81
C LYS A 44 3.94 2.83 10.79
N VAL A 45 4.66 2.69 9.69
CA VAL A 45 4.30 1.78 8.60
C VAL A 45 5.27 0.61 8.57
N ILE A 46 4.76 -0.61 8.56
CA ILE A 46 5.54 -1.82 8.25
C ILE A 46 5.25 -2.23 6.81
N SER A 47 6.28 -2.58 6.06
CA SER A 47 6.15 -3.02 4.65
C SER A 47 6.41 -4.52 4.55
N ILE A 48 5.52 -5.22 3.85
CA ILE A 48 5.62 -6.66 3.58
C ILE A 48 5.52 -6.90 2.08
N ASP A 49 6.50 -7.64 1.55
CA ASP A 49 6.51 -8.08 0.17
C ASP A 49 5.72 -9.38 0.02
N ALA A 50 4.45 -9.26 -0.34
CA ALA A 50 3.54 -10.35 -0.62
C ALA A 50 3.38 -10.63 -2.13
N GLY A 51 4.14 -9.96 -2.98
CA GLY A 51 4.25 -10.24 -4.40
C GLY A 51 5.27 -11.34 -4.69
N ARG A 52 6.48 -11.21 -4.13
CA ARG A 52 7.54 -12.21 -4.29
C ARG A 52 7.27 -13.49 -3.52
N LYS A 53 6.63 -13.38 -2.36
CA LYS A 53 6.28 -14.53 -1.54
C LYS A 53 4.79 -14.59 -1.29
N TYR A 54 4.21 -15.79 -1.45
CA TYR A 54 2.82 -16.00 -1.06
C TYR A 54 2.68 -16.06 0.47
N PHE A 55 1.71 -15.33 0.96
CA PHE A 55 1.24 -15.40 2.35
C PHE A 55 -0.23 -15.80 2.35
N THR A 56 -0.59 -16.76 3.17
CA THR A 56 -2.00 -17.08 3.40
C THR A 56 -2.70 -15.95 4.15
N LEU A 57 -4.02 -15.87 4.07
CA LEU A 57 -4.81 -14.91 4.84
C LEU A 57 -4.47 -14.97 6.35
N ASP A 58 -4.35 -16.19 6.91
CA ASP A 58 -4.01 -16.37 8.34
C ASP A 58 -2.60 -15.85 8.68
N GLN A 59 -1.64 -15.99 7.77
CA GLN A 59 -0.31 -15.42 7.96
C GLN A 59 -0.35 -13.89 7.95
N LEU A 60 -1.11 -13.30 7.04
CA LEU A 60 -1.28 -11.84 6.97
C LEU A 60 -2.01 -11.30 8.21
N LYS A 61 -3.03 -12.00 8.71
CA LYS A 61 -3.71 -11.63 9.97
C LYS A 61 -2.75 -11.66 11.17
N ARG A 62 -1.87 -12.66 11.27
CA ARG A 62 -0.83 -12.69 12.32
C ARG A 62 0.16 -11.53 12.20
N ILE A 63 0.48 -11.09 10.98
CA ILE A 63 1.31 -9.90 10.77
C ILE A 63 0.56 -8.65 11.25
N VAL A 64 -0.73 -8.53 10.94
CA VAL A 64 -1.59 -7.43 11.43
C VAL A 64 -1.64 -7.41 12.96
N ASP A 65 -1.85 -8.56 13.62
CA ASP A 65 -1.85 -8.66 15.08
C ASP A 65 -0.53 -8.14 15.66
N LYS A 66 0.58 -8.60 15.07
CA LYS A 66 1.91 -8.18 15.54
C LYS A 66 2.19 -6.70 15.29
N ALA A 67 1.76 -6.17 14.16
CA ALA A 67 1.85 -4.75 13.87
C ALA A 67 1.05 -3.91 14.89
N SER A 68 -0.17 -4.34 15.21
CA SER A 68 -1.01 -3.70 16.23
C SER A 68 -0.37 -3.74 17.62
N GLU A 69 0.13 -4.91 18.08
CA GLU A 69 0.85 -5.05 19.35
C GLU A 69 2.07 -4.12 19.47
N LEU A 70 2.78 -3.90 18.36
CA LEU A 70 3.98 -3.06 18.31
C LEU A 70 3.69 -1.57 18.05
N GLY A 71 2.41 -1.20 17.97
CA GLY A 71 1.98 0.19 17.79
C GLY A 71 2.24 0.75 16.40
N TYR A 72 2.23 -0.10 15.37
CA TYR A 72 2.17 0.37 13.99
C TYR A 72 0.78 0.91 13.67
N SER A 73 0.70 1.86 12.74
CA SER A 73 -0.56 2.43 12.24
C SER A 73 -1.02 1.78 10.94
N ASP A 74 -0.09 1.33 10.12
CA ASP A 74 -0.39 0.85 8.79
C ASP A 74 0.51 -0.32 8.38
N LEU A 75 -0.05 -1.21 7.56
CA LEU A 75 0.65 -2.27 6.84
C LEU A 75 0.67 -1.93 5.35
N HIS A 76 1.85 -1.59 4.82
CA HIS A 76 2.11 -1.47 3.40
C HIS A 76 2.30 -2.88 2.82
N LEU A 77 1.36 -3.32 2.00
CA LEU A 77 1.27 -4.67 1.48
C LEU A 77 1.51 -4.66 -0.03
N LEU A 78 2.71 -5.08 -0.46
CA LEU A 78 3.04 -5.22 -1.87
C LEU A 78 2.39 -6.50 -2.41
N LEU A 79 1.27 -6.37 -3.09
CA LEU A 79 0.54 -7.48 -3.72
C LEU A 79 1.06 -7.80 -5.13
N GLY A 80 1.67 -6.79 -5.78
CA GLY A 80 2.36 -6.89 -7.05
C GLY A 80 3.80 -6.40 -6.93
N ASN A 81 4.76 -7.34 -6.90
CA ASN A 81 6.20 -7.08 -6.89
C ASN A 81 6.88 -8.33 -7.46
N ASP A 82 7.29 -8.29 -8.73
CA ASP A 82 7.67 -9.38 -9.58
C ASP A 82 6.49 -10.36 -9.81
N GLY A 83 6.01 -11.08 -8.80
CA GLY A 83 4.74 -11.80 -8.85
C GLY A 83 3.54 -10.87 -8.61
N LEU A 84 2.37 -11.26 -9.07
CA LEU A 84 1.10 -10.61 -8.74
C LEU A 84 0.21 -11.62 -8.03
N ARG A 85 0.10 -11.46 -6.70
CA ARG A 85 -0.49 -12.47 -5.81
C ARG A 85 -1.85 -12.12 -5.25
N PHE A 86 -2.55 -11.26 -5.94
CA PHE A 86 -3.94 -10.94 -5.66
C PHE A 86 -4.73 -10.87 -6.97
N LEU A 87 -5.81 -11.63 -7.07
CA LEU A 87 -6.72 -11.60 -8.22
C LEU A 87 -8.12 -11.21 -7.79
N LEU A 88 -8.73 -10.30 -8.55
CA LEU A 88 -10.12 -9.93 -8.39
C LEU A 88 -11.04 -11.02 -8.95
N ASP A 89 -12.29 -11.06 -8.51
CA ASP A 89 -13.31 -11.99 -9.02
C ASP A 89 -13.52 -11.79 -10.53
N ASP A 90 -13.54 -10.55 -10.97
CA ASP A 90 -13.55 -10.19 -12.39
C ASP A 90 -12.24 -9.48 -12.79
N MET A 91 -11.42 -10.15 -13.60
CA MET A 91 -10.19 -9.64 -14.20
C MET A 91 -10.35 -9.29 -15.67
N THR A 92 -11.57 -9.10 -16.17
CA THR A 92 -11.79 -8.65 -17.55
C THR A 92 -11.09 -7.30 -17.79
N ILE A 93 -10.24 -7.22 -18.77
CA ILE A 93 -9.51 -6.02 -19.17
C ILE A 93 -9.95 -5.59 -20.55
N THR A 94 -10.34 -4.34 -20.71
CA THR A 94 -10.57 -3.73 -22.05
C THR A 94 -9.50 -2.68 -22.30
N ALA A 95 -8.66 -2.94 -23.28
CA ALA A 95 -7.58 -2.05 -23.69
C ALA A 95 -7.28 -2.26 -25.18
N ASN A 96 -6.77 -1.23 -25.85
CA ASN A 96 -6.32 -1.31 -27.25
C ASN A 96 -7.43 -1.76 -28.23
N GLY A 97 -8.69 -1.41 -27.94
CA GLY A 97 -9.85 -1.85 -28.74
C GLY A 97 -10.20 -3.33 -28.61
N LYS A 98 -9.57 -4.06 -27.68
CA LYS A 98 -9.76 -5.48 -27.42
C LYS A 98 -10.22 -5.72 -26.00
N THR A 99 -11.05 -6.74 -25.79
CA THR A 99 -11.43 -7.23 -24.45
C THR A 99 -10.75 -8.57 -24.21
N TYR A 100 -9.99 -8.64 -23.13
CA TYR A 100 -9.35 -9.85 -22.60
C TYR A 100 -10.28 -10.43 -21.54
N ALA A 101 -10.68 -11.69 -21.71
CA ALA A 101 -11.61 -12.34 -20.78
C ALA A 101 -10.96 -12.55 -19.39
N SER A 102 -11.78 -12.49 -18.35
CA SER A 102 -11.33 -12.60 -16.95
C SER A 102 -10.46 -13.84 -16.71
N ASP A 103 -10.90 -15.00 -17.19
CA ASP A 103 -10.18 -16.26 -16.95
C ASP A 103 -8.86 -16.30 -17.72
N ASP A 104 -8.81 -15.74 -18.92
CA ASP A 104 -7.55 -15.65 -19.70
C ASP A 104 -6.54 -14.76 -18.97
N VAL A 105 -6.97 -13.61 -18.44
CA VAL A 105 -6.12 -12.69 -17.67
C VAL A 105 -5.64 -13.36 -16.39
N LYS A 106 -6.52 -14.00 -15.62
CA LYS A 106 -6.17 -14.74 -14.38
C LYS A 106 -5.12 -15.81 -14.66
N ASN A 107 -5.38 -16.67 -15.66
CA ASN A 107 -4.49 -17.76 -16.01
C ASN A 107 -3.13 -17.23 -16.48
N ALA A 108 -3.10 -16.17 -17.28
CA ALA A 108 -1.87 -15.56 -17.73
C ALA A 108 -1.02 -15.01 -16.57
N ILE A 109 -1.65 -14.34 -15.58
CA ILE A 109 -0.98 -13.82 -14.37
C ILE A 109 -0.47 -14.96 -13.49
N ILE A 110 -1.26 -16.02 -13.29
CA ILE A 110 -0.84 -17.21 -12.55
C ILE A 110 0.40 -17.84 -13.18
N GLU A 111 0.42 -18.02 -14.49
CA GLU A 111 1.58 -18.56 -15.20
C GLU A 111 2.83 -17.68 -15.05
N GLY A 112 2.67 -16.36 -15.08
CA GLY A 112 3.76 -15.42 -14.78
C GLY A 112 4.24 -15.53 -13.33
N THR A 113 3.34 -15.70 -12.40
CA THR A 113 3.64 -15.78 -10.96
C THR A 113 4.31 -17.09 -10.57
N LYS A 114 4.04 -18.20 -11.27
CA LYS A 114 4.69 -19.52 -11.07
C LYS A 114 6.22 -19.48 -11.17
N SER A 115 6.77 -18.50 -11.89
CA SER A 115 8.21 -18.38 -12.07
C SER A 115 8.95 -17.90 -10.81
N TYR A 116 8.23 -17.59 -9.71
CA TYR A 116 8.83 -17.04 -8.51
C TYR A 116 8.94 -18.03 -7.34
N TYR A 117 10.17 -18.17 -6.87
CA TYR A 117 10.64 -18.80 -5.64
C TYR A 117 10.02 -20.17 -5.32
N ASP A 118 9.39 -20.24 -4.15
CA ASP A 118 8.92 -21.47 -3.51
C ASP A 118 7.42 -21.76 -3.77
N ASP A 119 6.82 -21.07 -4.74
CA ASP A 119 5.43 -21.31 -5.14
C ASP A 119 5.29 -21.63 -6.63
N PRO A 120 5.56 -22.90 -7.04
CA PRO A 120 5.45 -23.31 -8.42
C PRO A 120 3.99 -23.36 -8.92
N ASN A 121 3.00 -23.21 -8.03
CA ASN A 121 1.59 -23.20 -8.40
C ASN A 121 1.08 -21.80 -8.78
N GLY A 122 1.86 -20.74 -8.49
CA GLY A 122 1.45 -19.37 -8.72
C GLY A 122 0.26 -18.97 -7.85
N THR A 123 0.25 -19.42 -6.57
CA THR A 123 -0.85 -19.20 -5.63
C THR A 123 -1.10 -17.71 -5.41
N THR A 124 -2.36 -17.32 -5.40
CA THR A 124 -2.82 -15.95 -5.22
C THR A 124 -3.89 -15.86 -4.15
N LEU A 125 -4.00 -14.70 -3.51
CA LEU A 125 -5.16 -14.35 -2.70
C LEU A 125 -6.33 -13.99 -3.63
N ASN A 126 -7.55 -14.29 -3.19
CA ASN A 126 -8.77 -13.89 -3.87
C ASN A 126 -9.38 -12.62 -3.27
N GLN A 127 -10.42 -12.11 -3.90
CA GLN A 127 -11.08 -10.87 -3.51
C GLN A 127 -11.72 -10.95 -2.13
N ALA A 128 -12.29 -12.09 -1.76
CA ALA A 128 -12.90 -12.30 -0.45
C ALA A 128 -11.84 -12.27 0.66
N GLU A 129 -10.69 -12.92 0.46
CA GLU A 129 -9.59 -12.94 1.43
C GLU A 129 -9.01 -11.55 1.67
N ILE A 130 -8.81 -10.75 0.63
CA ILE A 130 -8.32 -9.36 0.80
C ILE A 130 -9.37 -8.47 1.45
N THR A 131 -10.66 -8.64 1.13
CA THR A 131 -11.74 -7.91 1.78
C THR A 131 -11.78 -8.23 3.28
N GLU A 132 -11.65 -9.50 3.64
CA GLU A 132 -11.60 -9.96 5.03
C GLU A 132 -10.36 -9.41 5.77
N LEU A 133 -9.19 -9.42 5.11
CA LEU A 133 -7.96 -8.86 5.68
C LEU A 133 -8.10 -7.36 5.98
N ILE A 134 -8.68 -6.59 5.07
CA ILE A 134 -8.90 -5.16 5.26
C ILE A 134 -9.81 -4.90 6.47
N GLN A 135 -10.91 -5.64 6.59
CA GLN A 135 -11.81 -5.50 7.73
C GLN A 135 -11.12 -5.91 9.03
N TYR A 136 -10.41 -7.06 9.03
CA TYR A 136 -9.65 -7.52 10.19
C TYR A 136 -8.61 -6.51 10.65
N ALA A 137 -7.84 -5.95 9.73
CA ALA A 137 -6.84 -4.92 10.04
C ALA A 137 -7.49 -3.66 10.63
N LYS A 138 -8.61 -3.22 10.05
CA LYS A 138 -9.38 -2.07 10.57
C LYS A 138 -9.85 -2.30 12.00
N ASP A 139 -10.33 -3.50 12.33
CA ASP A 139 -10.78 -3.85 13.69
C ASP A 139 -9.61 -3.86 14.70
N LYS A 140 -8.39 -4.05 14.23
CA LYS A 140 -7.14 -3.96 15.01
C LYS A 140 -6.49 -2.57 15.01
N GLY A 141 -7.13 -1.59 14.38
CA GLY A 141 -6.60 -0.22 14.25
C GLY A 141 -5.44 -0.08 13.26
N ILE A 142 -5.25 -1.06 12.35
CA ILE A 142 -4.23 -1.05 11.31
C ILE A 142 -4.86 -0.69 9.95
N GLY A 143 -4.29 0.32 9.29
CA GLY A 143 -4.62 0.63 7.90
C GLY A 143 -3.90 -0.32 6.94
N ILE A 144 -4.55 -0.78 5.88
CA ILE A 144 -3.88 -1.46 4.76
C ILE A 144 -3.55 -0.44 3.68
N ILE A 145 -2.28 -0.44 3.23
CA ILE A 145 -1.80 0.32 2.08
C ILE A 145 -1.41 -0.70 1.01
N PRO A 146 -2.32 -1.08 0.10
CA PRO A 146 -1.99 -2.02 -0.97
C PRO A 146 -1.08 -1.36 -2.01
N ALA A 147 -0.17 -2.15 -2.59
CA ALA A 147 0.76 -1.67 -3.60
C ALA A 147 0.96 -2.67 -4.73
N ILE A 148 1.09 -2.15 -5.94
CA ILE A 148 1.46 -2.89 -7.16
C ILE A 148 2.52 -2.11 -7.91
N ASN A 149 3.71 -2.66 -8.04
CA ASN A 149 4.82 -2.01 -8.72
C ASN A 149 4.63 -1.92 -10.23
N SER A 150 4.95 -0.77 -10.78
CA SER A 150 5.00 -0.46 -12.22
C SER A 150 5.88 0.80 -12.41
N PRO A 151 6.66 0.95 -13.48
CA PRO A 151 6.89 0.02 -14.61
C PRO A 151 7.91 -1.08 -14.34
N GLY A 152 8.58 -1.07 -13.20
CA GLY A 152 9.54 -2.09 -12.79
C GLY A 152 8.92 -3.17 -11.90
N HIS A 153 9.63 -4.29 -11.71
CA HIS A 153 9.18 -5.43 -10.92
C HIS A 153 7.82 -5.99 -11.38
N MET A 154 7.63 -6.06 -12.71
CA MET A 154 6.39 -6.48 -13.36
C MET A 154 6.46 -7.88 -13.97
N ASP A 155 7.41 -8.73 -13.57
CA ASP A 155 7.71 -10.01 -14.23
C ASP A 155 6.47 -10.84 -14.55
N ALA A 156 5.59 -11.08 -13.59
CA ALA A 156 4.36 -11.83 -13.80
C ALA A 156 3.42 -11.14 -14.81
N MET A 157 3.33 -9.82 -14.76
CA MET A 157 2.48 -9.05 -15.67
C MET A 157 3.06 -9.00 -17.08
N LEU A 158 4.39 -8.93 -17.24
CA LEU A 158 5.05 -8.98 -18.55
C LEU A 158 4.83 -10.33 -19.23
N VAL A 159 4.99 -11.43 -18.47
CA VAL A 159 4.66 -12.78 -18.98
C VAL A 159 3.18 -12.90 -19.32
N ALA A 160 2.30 -12.33 -18.51
CA ALA A 160 0.86 -12.34 -18.79
C ALA A 160 0.51 -11.58 -20.08
N MET A 161 1.13 -10.41 -20.32
CA MET A 161 0.94 -9.64 -21.54
C MET A 161 1.33 -10.43 -22.79
N GLU A 162 2.50 -11.09 -22.77
CA GLU A 162 2.94 -11.94 -23.89
C GLU A 162 1.95 -13.07 -24.17
N LYS A 163 1.48 -13.76 -23.11
CA LYS A 163 0.47 -14.82 -23.23
C LYS A 163 -0.87 -14.33 -23.78
N LEU A 164 -1.23 -13.08 -23.49
CA LEU A 164 -2.43 -12.44 -24.02
C LEU A 164 -2.25 -11.84 -25.43
N GLY A 165 -1.05 -11.98 -25.99
CA GLY A 165 -0.73 -11.58 -27.37
C GLY A 165 -0.26 -10.14 -27.50
N ILE A 166 0.14 -9.47 -26.40
CA ILE A 166 0.81 -8.18 -26.44
C ILE A 166 2.28 -8.42 -26.76
N ALA A 167 2.73 -7.92 -27.89
CA ALA A 167 4.09 -8.18 -28.37
C ALA A 167 5.13 -7.30 -27.68
N ASN A 168 6.25 -7.88 -27.28
CA ASN A 168 7.43 -7.19 -26.75
C ASN A 168 7.10 -6.16 -25.65
N PRO A 169 6.40 -6.55 -24.56
CA PRO A 169 6.03 -5.62 -23.51
C PRO A 169 7.21 -5.16 -22.65
N GLN A 170 8.39 -5.79 -22.80
CA GLN A 170 9.59 -5.55 -22.00
C GLN A 170 10.45 -4.42 -22.58
N ALA A 171 10.99 -3.59 -21.69
CA ALA A 171 12.02 -2.63 -22.06
C ALA A 171 13.31 -3.31 -22.52
N ASN A 172 14.02 -2.67 -23.45
CA ASN A 172 15.28 -3.15 -23.98
C ASN A 172 16.39 -2.12 -23.72
N PHE A 173 17.31 -2.46 -22.79
CA PHE A 173 18.47 -1.66 -22.42
C PHE A 173 19.76 -2.44 -22.78
N ASP A 174 20.13 -2.56 -24.02
CA ASP A 174 21.15 -3.50 -24.57
C ASP A 174 20.76 -4.98 -24.52
N LYS A 175 19.86 -5.35 -23.63
CA LYS A 175 19.19 -6.65 -23.54
C LYS A 175 17.76 -6.47 -23.04
N VAL A 176 16.89 -7.38 -23.43
CA VAL A 176 15.49 -7.42 -22.99
C VAL A 176 15.42 -7.56 -21.48
N SER A 177 14.74 -6.64 -20.81
CA SER A 177 14.48 -6.69 -19.38
C SER A 177 13.43 -7.77 -19.08
N LYS A 178 13.65 -8.53 -18.01
CA LYS A 178 12.62 -9.46 -17.50
C LYS A 178 11.66 -8.80 -16.51
N THR A 179 12.01 -7.62 -16.02
CA THR A 179 11.35 -6.99 -14.87
C THR A 179 10.71 -5.65 -15.18
N THR A 180 11.06 -5.02 -16.30
CA THR A 180 10.67 -3.65 -16.61
C THR A 180 9.87 -3.58 -17.89
N MET A 181 8.71 -2.94 -17.84
CA MET A 181 7.86 -2.68 -18.99
C MET A 181 8.48 -1.59 -19.89
N ASP A 182 8.31 -1.77 -21.20
CA ASP A 182 8.61 -0.71 -22.17
C ASP A 182 7.53 0.38 -22.12
N LEU A 183 7.93 1.59 -21.73
CA LEU A 183 7.02 2.74 -21.66
C LEU A 183 6.68 3.33 -23.04
N GLU A 184 7.42 2.98 -24.08
CA GLU A 184 7.11 3.36 -25.47
C GLU A 184 6.14 2.37 -26.13
N ASN A 185 5.92 1.19 -25.53
CA ASN A 185 4.92 0.23 -25.98
C ASN A 185 3.52 0.64 -25.52
N GLU A 186 2.78 1.35 -26.36
CA GLU A 186 1.43 1.83 -26.05
C GLU A 186 0.47 0.70 -25.69
N GLU A 187 0.58 -0.47 -26.32
CA GLU A 187 -0.30 -1.61 -26.05
C GLU A 187 -0.09 -2.13 -24.61
N ALA A 188 1.18 -2.32 -24.21
CA ALA A 188 1.56 -2.71 -22.86
C ALA A 188 1.15 -1.66 -21.82
N MET A 189 1.36 -0.38 -22.12
CA MET A 189 0.96 0.74 -21.25
C MET A 189 -0.55 0.79 -21.01
N ASN A 190 -1.33 0.69 -22.08
CA ASN A 190 -2.79 0.75 -21.99
C ASN A 190 -3.37 -0.46 -21.23
N PHE A 191 -2.82 -1.65 -21.46
CA PHE A 191 -3.18 -2.84 -20.68
C PHE A 191 -2.87 -2.64 -19.19
N THR A 192 -1.66 -2.16 -18.86
CA THR A 192 -1.24 -1.92 -17.47
C THR A 192 -2.11 -0.89 -16.79
N LYS A 193 -2.45 0.22 -17.45
CA LYS A 193 -3.35 1.24 -16.91
C LYS A 193 -4.74 0.66 -16.61
N ALA A 194 -5.28 -0.15 -17.52
CA ALA A 194 -6.58 -0.78 -17.32
C ALA A 194 -6.55 -1.80 -16.17
N LEU A 195 -5.48 -2.60 -16.07
CA LEU A 195 -5.29 -3.55 -14.98
C LEU A 195 -5.17 -2.85 -13.62
N ILE A 196 -4.28 -1.86 -13.49
CA ILE A 196 -4.11 -1.09 -12.25
C ILE A 196 -5.39 -0.35 -11.90
N GLY A 197 -6.09 0.22 -12.87
CA GLY A 197 -7.39 0.86 -12.68
C GLY A 197 -8.41 -0.04 -12.00
N LYS A 198 -8.50 -1.32 -12.36
CA LYS A 198 -9.37 -2.29 -11.67
C LYS A 198 -9.02 -2.46 -10.20
N TYR A 199 -7.74 -2.51 -9.85
CA TYR A 199 -7.31 -2.60 -8.46
C TYR A 199 -7.62 -1.29 -7.71
N MET A 200 -7.39 -0.13 -8.33
CA MET A 200 -7.75 1.16 -7.74
C MET A 200 -9.25 1.22 -7.44
N ASP A 201 -10.09 0.80 -8.37
CA ASP A 201 -11.55 0.76 -8.19
C ASP A 201 -11.95 -0.20 -7.05
N PHE A 202 -11.32 -1.36 -6.97
CA PHE A 202 -11.58 -2.31 -5.87
C PHE A 202 -11.21 -1.72 -4.51
N PHE A 203 -10.05 -1.05 -4.39
CA PHE A 203 -9.59 -0.49 -3.12
C PHE A 203 -10.24 0.86 -2.77
N ALA A 204 -10.89 1.52 -3.72
CA ALA A 204 -11.58 2.79 -3.50
C ALA A 204 -12.61 2.69 -2.36
N GLY A 205 -12.48 3.58 -1.38
CA GLY A 205 -13.34 3.60 -0.19
C GLY A 205 -13.07 2.50 0.85
N LYS A 206 -12.19 1.53 0.55
CA LYS A 206 -11.79 0.47 1.49
C LYS A 206 -10.46 0.77 2.18
N THR A 207 -9.55 1.42 1.48
CA THR A 207 -8.25 1.84 1.99
C THR A 207 -8.06 3.34 1.81
N LYS A 208 -7.14 3.94 2.59
CA LYS A 208 -6.88 5.38 2.50
C LYS A 208 -6.06 5.75 1.26
N ILE A 209 -5.15 4.87 0.89
CA ILE A 209 -4.17 5.05 -0.18
C ILE A 209 -4.06 3.73 -0.93
N PHE A 210 -3.88 3.80 -2.24
CA PHE A 210 -3.36 2.73 -3.10
C PHE A 210 -2.04 3.21 -3.69
N ASN A 211 -0.98 2.39 -3.64
CA ASN A 211 0.38 2.77 -4.06
C ASN A 211 0.86 1.92 -5.24
#